data_d22af80b7935e60a91807b2edb393611
#
_entry.id   d22af80b7935e60a91807b2edb393611
#
_cell.length_a   1.000
_cell.length_b   1.000
_cell.length_c   1.000
_cell.angle_alpha   90.00
_cell.angle_beta   90.00
_cell.angle_gamma   90.00
#
_symmetry.space_group_name_H-M   'P 1'
#
loop_
_entity.id
_entity.type
_entity.pdbx_description
1 polymer ?
#
loop_
_entity_poly.entity_id
_entity_poly.type
_entity_poly.pdbx_seq_one_letter_code
_entity_poly.pdbx_strand_id
1 'polypeptide(L)'
;MATATANTQDITQKTFKRRLEDFWRYVKRNPSLGVGIALFLTLFLFVAIGYATYEVERYRPLSGGPDLAPFEKDPYNPTTRAGGYILGTDRQGRDVMAVMIAGIPLTLQIGLIAGLIGISVGTI
;
A
#
# COMPACT_ATOMS: atom_id res chain seq x y z
N MET A 1 0.52 16.43 42.58
CA MET A 1 -0.26 15.96 41.43
C MET A 1 0.60 15.43 40.24
N ALA A 2 1.89 15.68 40.17
CA ALA A 2 2.77 15.26 39.04
C ALA A 2 3.24 13.80 39.09
N THR A 3 3.18 13.11 40.21
CA THR A 3 3.69 11.73 40.39
C THR A 3 2.73 10.65 39.89
N ALA A 4 1.43 10.93 39.79
CA ALA A 4 0.41 9.96 39.34
C ALA A 4 0.40 9.77 37.81
N THR A 5 0.69 10.82 37.04
CA THR A 5 0.72 10.79 35.58
C THR A 5 1.92 10.03 35.00
N ALA A 6 3.09 10.11 35.66
CA ALA A 6 4.29 9.39 35.24
C ALA A 6 4.14 7.86 35.39
N ASN A 7 3.43 7.40 36.41
CA ASN A 7 3.23 5.96 36.65
C ASN A 7 2.26 5.32 35.64
N THR A 8 1.25 6.07 35.19
CA THR A 8 0.29 5.57 34.19
C THR A 8 0.93 5.39 32.81
N GLN A 9 1.84 6.27 32.41
CA GLN A 9 2.55 6.15 31.15
C GLN A 9 3.52 4.96 31.13
N ASP A 10 4.21 4.69 32.23
CA ASP A 10 5.15 3.56 32.35
C ASP A 10 4.43 2.21 32.31
N ILE A 11 3.26 2.11 32.93
CA ILE A 11 2.41 0.91 32.90
C ILE A 11 1.90 0.65 31.47
N THR A 12 1.48 1.69 30.75
CA THR A 12 0.96 1.57 29.39
C THR A 12 2.06 1.14 28.41
N GLN A 13 3.27 1.69 28.55
CA GLN A 13 4.40 1.30 27.70
C GLN A 13 4.87 -0.14 27.96
N LYS A 14 4.92 -0.58 29.20
CA LYS A 14 5.26 -1.98 29.55
C LYS A 14 4.24 -2.98 29.03
N THR A 15 2.96 -2.63 29.09
CA THR A 15 1.88 -3.46 28.56
C THR A 15 1.93 -3.56 27.03
N PHE A 16 2.25 -2.45 26.36
CA PHE A 16 2.38 -2.42 24.90
C PHE A 16 3.57 -3.27 24.41
N LYS A 17 4.74 -3.15 25.05
CA LYS A 17 5.91 -3.97 24.72
C LYS A 17 5.65 -5.47 24.89
N ARG A 18 5.01 -5.88 25.99
CA ARG A 18 4.63 -7.29 26.22
C ARG A 18 3.67 -7.80 25.14
N ARG A 19 2.67 -7.03 24.76
CA ARG A 19 1.73 -7.40 23.67
C ARG A 19 2.45 -7.54 22.34
N LEU A 20 3.43 -6.69 22.06
CA LEU A 20 4.21 -6.75 20.84
C LEU A 20 5.12 -7.99 20.81
N GLU A 21 5.74 -8.34 21.93
CA GLU A 21 6.56 -9.54 22.09
C GLU A 21 5.72 -10.83 21.93
N ASP A 22 4.53 -10.85 22.54
CA ASP A 22 3.60 -11.96 22.41
C ASP A 22 3.09 -12.12 20.97
N PHE A 23 2.81 -11.01 20.28
CA PHE A 23 2.45 -10.99 18.86
C PHE A 23 3.59 -11.54 17.99
N TRP A 24 4.82 -11.09 18.20
CA TRP A 24 5.99 -11.61 17.48
C TRP A 24 6.21 -13.11 17.71
N ARG A 25 6.02 -13.56 18.93
CA ARG A 25 6.09 -14.97 19.28
C ARG A 25 5.01 -15.78 18.57
N TYR A 26 3.79 -15.25 18.49
CA TYR A 26 2.67 -15.87 17.78
C TYR A 26 2.92 -15.95 16.26
N VAL A 27 3.41 -14.86 15.65
CA VAL A 27 3.78 -14.82 14.22
C VAL A 27 4.87 -15.85 13.91
N LYS A 28 5.91 -15.96 14.75
CA LYS A 28 6.96 -16.98 14.57
C LYS A 28 6.46 -18.43 14.66
N ARG A 29 5.42 -18.68 15.44
CA ARG A 29 4.82 -20.02 15.56
C ARG A 29 3.89 -20.36 14.40
N ASN A 30 3.41 -19.35 13.67
CA ASN A 30 2.50 -19.49 12.54
C ASN A 30 3.11 -18.86 11.28
N PRO A 31 3.95 -19.58 10.53
CA PRO A 31 4.66 -19.01 9.37
C PRO A 31 3.71 -18.51 8.28
N SER A 32 2.55 -19.13 8.12
CA SER A 32 1.52 -18.70 7.17
C SER A 32 1.00 -17.29 7.46
N LEU A 33 0.79 -16.96 8.75
CA LEU A 33 0.40 -15.62 9.20
C LEU A 33 1.53 -14.62 8.94
N GLY A 34 2.78 -15.01 9.18
CA GLY A 34 3.96 -14.18 8.90
C GLY A 34 4.07 -13.81 7.42
N VAL A 35 3.86 -14.79 6.53
CA VAL A 35 3.86 -14.57 5.08
C VAL A 35 2.72 -13.61 4.67
N GLY A 36 1.51 -13.79 5.20
CA GLY A 36 0.38 -12.90 4.92
C GLY A 36 0.65 -11.46 5.34
N ILE A 37 1.19 -11.25 6.54
CA ILE A 37 1.57 -9.91 7.02
C ILE A 37 2.68 -9.31 6.15
N ALA A 38 3.69 -10.09 5.77
CA ALA A 38 4.78 -9.62 4.93
C ALA A 38 4.28 -9.17 3.56
N LEU A 39 3.40 -9.94 2.91
CA LEU A 39 2.78 -9.57 1.63
C LEU A 39 1.95 -8.30 1.77
N PHE A 40 1.14 -8.19 2.83
CA PHE A 40 0.33 -7.00 3.08
C PHE A 40 1.20 -5.76 3.29
N LEU A 41 2.27 -5.87 4.10
CA LEU A 41 3.22 -4.78 4.32
C LEU A 41 3.95 -4.38 3.04
N THR A 42 4.32 -5.34 2.19
CA THR A 42 4.96 -5.07 0.91
C THR A 42 4.04 -4.26 -0.01
N LEU A 43 2.75 -4.65 -0.11
CA LEU A 43 1.76 -3.89 -0.87
C LEU A 43 1.55 -2.49 -0.31
N PHE A 44 1.43 -2.37 1.01
CA PHE A 44 1.26 -1.08 1.67
C PHE A 44 2.46 -0.15 1.46
N LEU A 45 3.68 -0.69 1.58
CA LEU A 45 4.92 0.05 1.33
C LEU A 45 5.02 0.49 -0.13
N PHE A 46 4.68 -0.39 -1.07
CA PHE A 46 4.65 -0.08 -2.50
C PHE A 46 3.74 1.10 -2.79
N VAL A 47 2.52 1.08 -2.25
CA VAL A 47 1.56 2.18 -2.40
C VAL A 47 2.07 3.46 -1.76
N ALA A 48 2.57 3.39 -0.51
CA ALA A 48 3.07 4.57 0.21
C ALA A 48 4.24 5.24 -0.52
N ILE A 49 5.21 4.45 -0.98
CA ILE A 49 6.34 4.94 -1.78
C ILE A 49 5.84 5.47 -3.12
N GLY A 50 4.91 4.77 -3.78
CA GLY A 50 4.33 5.18 -5.03
C GLY A 50 3.66 6.57 -4.94
N TYR A 51 2.82 6.79 -3.94
CA TYR A 51 2.20 8.10 -3.72
C TYR A 51 3.20 9.20 -3.36
N ALA A 52 4.30 8.86 -2.68
CA ALA A 52 5.31 9.84 -2.30
C ALA A 52 6.26 10.23 -3.44
N THR A 53 6.52 9.30 -4.39
CA THR A 53 7.55 9.48 -5.41
C THR A 53 7.01 9.59 -6.83
N TYR A 54 5.76 9.20 -7.07
CA TYR A 54 5.17 9.09 -8.40
C TYR A 54 3.99 10.04 -8.58
N GLU A 55 3.89 10.66 -9.76
CA GLU A 55 2.75 11.50 -10.11
C GLU A 55 1.53 10.64 -10.42
N VAL A 56 0.76 10.33 -9.40
CA VAL A 56 -0.41 9.43 -9.50
C VAL A 56 -1.47 9.96 -10.47
N GLU A 57 -1.53 11.28 -10.71
CA GLU A 57 -2.48 11.87 -11.66
C GLU A 57 -2.36 11.35 -13.10
N ARG A 58 -1.26 10.71 -13.45
CA ARG A 58 -1.05 10.05 -14.75
C ARG A 58 -1.90 8.80 -14.99
N TYR A 59 -2.71 8.36 -14.01
CA TYR A 59 -3.71 7.31 -14.24
C TYR A 59 -4.86 7.76 -15.15
N ARG A 60 -4.99 9.08 -15.40
CA ARG A 60 -6.05 9.62 -16.28
C ARG A 60 -5.82 9.23 -17.74
N PRO A 61 -6.90 9.03 -18.53
CA PRO A 61 -6.79 8.81 -19.95
C PRO A 61 -6.08 9.98 -20.65
N LEU A 62 -5.31 9.68 -21.67
CA LEU A 62 -4.58 10.67 -22.49
C LEU A 62 -3.47 11.42 -21.72
N SER A 63 -2.96 10.83 -20.65
CA SER A 63 -1.81 11.39 -19.94
C SER A 63 -0.47 11.15 -20.67
N GLY A 64 -0.46 10.23 -21.64
CA GLY A 64 0.68 9.93 -22.51
C GLY A 64 0.26 9.36 -23.84
N GLY A 65 1.23 9.01 -24.69
CA GLY A 65 0.99 8.29 -25.94
C GLY A 65 0.43 6.88 -25.68
N PRO A 66 -0.45 6.36 -26.56
CA PRO A 66 -0.99 5.01 -26.42
C PRO A 66 0.04 3.94 -26.76
N ASP A 67 -0.07 2.78 -26.08
CA ASP A 67 0.73 1.56 -26.36
C ASP A 67 2.25 1.76 -26.32
N LEU A 68 2.75 2.65 -25.48
CA LEU A 68 4.20 2.84 -25.30
C LEU A 68 4.81 1.66 -24.53
N ALA A 69 5.96 1.18 -25.00
CA ALA A 69 6.71 0.12 -24.32
C ALA A 69 7.31 0.60 -22.99
N PRO A 70 7.65 -0.33 -22.07
CA PRO A 70 8.36 0.01 -20.84
C PRO A 70 9.65 0.80 -21.13
N PHE A 71 9.86 1.90 -20.40
CA PHE A 71 10.98 2.83 -20.54
C PHE A 71 11.03 3.61 -21.86
N GLU A 72 10.03 3.48 -22.73
CA GLU A 72 9.94 4.25 -23.96
C GLU A 72 9.57 5.71 -23.65
N LYS A 73 10.23 6.64 -24.37
CA LYS A 73 9.95 8.07 -24.26
C LYS A 73 8.70 8.40 -25.07
N ASP A 74 7.82 9.21 -24.49
CA ASP A 74 6.62 9.67 -25.16
C ASP A 74 6.99 10.67 -26.28
N PRO A 75 6.70 10.35 -27.55
CA PRO A 75 6.96 11.25 -28.66
C PRO A 75 6.05 12.49 -28.65
N TYR A 76 4.90 12.41 -27.97
CA TYR A 76 3.91 13.51 -27.89
C TYR A 76 4.15 14.43 -26.67
N ASN A 77 4.90 13.97 -25.67
CA ASN A 77 5.18 14.75 -24.48
C ASN A 77 6.65 14.58 -24.03
N PRO A 78 7.59 15.29 -24.71
CA PRO A 78 9.04 15.16 -24.47
C PRO A 78 9.47 15.64 -23.06
N THR A 79 8.62 16.38 -22.35
CA THR A 79 8.88 16.83 -20.97
C THR A 79 8.59 15.77 -19.93
N THR A 80 8.01 14.64 -20.35
CA THR A 80 7.73 13.51 -19.47
C THR A 80 9.05 12.90 -19.03
N ARG A 81 9.29 12.91 -17.72
CA ARG A 81 10.37 12.29 -16.93
C ARG A 81 11.51 11.68 -17.77
N ALA A 82 12.75 12.03 -17.51
CA ALA A 82 13.95 11.62 -18.28
C ALA A 82 14.12 10.09 -18.49
N GLY A 83 13.27 9.25 -17.87
CA GLY A 83 13.29 7.77 -17.93
C GLY A 83 12.08 7.14 -18.63
N GLY A 84 11.16 7.89 -19.22
CA GLY A 84 9.95 7.33 -19.83
C GLY A 84 8.98 6.72 -18.80
N TYR A 85 8.01 5.95 -19.27
CA TYR A 85 7.06 5.21 -18.45
C TYR A 85 7.67 3.88 -17.99
N ILE A 86 7.74 3.61 -16.70
CA ILE A 86 8.42 2.42 -16.13
C ILE A 86 7.79 1.12 -16.65
N LEU A 87 6.47 1.04 -16.69
CA LEU A 87 5.71 -0.12 -17.19
C LEU A 87 5.04 0.16 -18.54
N GLY A 88 5.34 1.31 -19.17
CA GLY A 88 4.68 1.72 -20.40
C GLY A 88 3.29 2.30 -20.17
N THR A 89 2.54 2.48 -21.27
CA THR A 89 1.18 2.99 -21.27
C THR A 89 0.21 1.97 -21.86
N ASP A 90 -1.07 2.08 -21.48
CA ASP A 90 -2.14 1.28 -22.06
C ASP A 90 -2.66 1.90 -23.37
N ARG A 91 -3.64 1.26 -24.00
CA ARG A 91 -4.31 1.75 -25.22
C ARG A 91 -4.97 3.11 -25.07
N GLN A 92 -5.26 3.52 -23.84
CA GLN A 92 -5.89 4.80 -23.52
C GLN A 92 -4.85 5.89 -23.16
N GLY A 93 -3.55 5.58 -23.29
CA GLY A 93 -2.46 6.48 -22.93
C GLY A 93 -2.36 6.72 -21.43
N ARG A 94 -2.82 5.78 -20.60
CA ARG A 94 -2.66 5.84 -19.15
C ARG A 94 -1.35 5.17 -18.74
N ASP A 95 -0.63 5.79 -17.83
CA ASP A 95 0.55 5.19 -17.23
C ASP A 95 0.16 3.98 -16.38
N VAL A 96 0.60 2.79 -16.78
CA VAL A 96 0.27 1.52 -16.11
C VAL A 96 0.72 1.53 -14.65
N MET A 97 1.89 2.10 -14.35
CA MET A 97 2.39 2.21 -12.98
C MET A 97 1.49 3.09 -12.11
N ALA A 98 1.06 4.25 -12.64
CA ALA A 98 0.13 5.14 -11.95
C ALA A 98 -1.23 4.48 -11.70
N VAL A 99 -1.76 3.73 -12.68
CA VAL A 99 -3.01 2.97 -12.54
C VAL A 99 -2.90 1.91 -11.44
N MET A 100 -1.77 1.21 -11.35
CA MET A 100 -1.55 0.22 -10.28
C MET A 100 -1.50 0.91 -8.90
N ILE A 101 -0.74 1.98 -8.76
CA ILE A 101 -0.63 2.72 -7.49
C ILE A 101 -2.01 3.27 -7.06
N ALA A 102 -2.78 3.83 -7.99
CA ALA A 102 -4.11 4.39 -7.70
C ALA A 102 -5.16 3.29 -7.42
N GLY A 103 -5.06 2.12 -8.05
CA GLY A 103 -6.03 1.04 -7.93
C GLY A 103 -5.89 0.20 -6.65
N ILE A 104 -4.67 0.02 -6.14
CA ILE A 104 -4.42 -0.83 -4.96
C ILE A 104 -5.19 -0.38 -3.73
N PRO A 105 -5.22 0.90 -3.33
CA PRO A 105 -5.95 1.34 -2.14
C PRO A 105 -7.44 1.05 -2.22
N LEU A 106 -8.04 1.25 -3.39
CA LEU A 106 -9.46 0.97 -3.61
C LEU A 106 -9.76 -0.53 -3.47
N THR A 107 -8.91 -1.37 -4.04
CA THR A 107 -9.03 -2.83 -3.93
C THR A 107 -8.88 -3.31 -2.49
N LEU A 108 -7.92 -2.76 -1.75
CA LEU A 108 -7.72 -3.07 -0.32
C LEU A 108 -8.94 -2.63 0.52
N GLN A 109 -9.52 -1.47 0.23
CA GLN A 109 -10.71 -0.98 0.93
C GLN A 109 -11.91 -1.90 0.70
N ILE A 110 -12.16 -2.29 -0.54
CA ILE A 110 -13.26 -3.21 -0.88
C ILE A 110 -13.03 -4.57 -0.20
N GLY A 111 -11.81 -5.11 -0.25
CA GLY A 111 -11.45 -6.36 0.40
C GLY A 111 -11.63 -6.34 1.92
N LEU A 112 -11.26 -5.21 2.56
CA LEU A 112 -11.43 -5.02 4.00
C LEU A 112 -12.91 -5.00 4.39
N ILE A 113 -13.73 -4.25 3.66
CA ILE A 113 -15.18 -4.16 3.91
C ILE A 113 -15.84 -5.52 3.72
N ALA A 114 -15.54 -6.21 2.61
CA ALA A 114 -16.07 -7.55 2.34
C ALA A 114 -15.65 -8.56 3.41
N GLY A 115 -14.39 -8.51 3.86
CA GLY A 115 -13.87 -9.36 4.93
C GLY A 115 -14.57 -9.11 6.27
N LEU A 116 -14.80 -7.85 6.64
CA LEU A 116 -15.53 -7.49 7.85
C LEU A 116 -16.99 -7.99 7.82
N ILE A 117 -17.67 -7.81 6.69
CA ILE A 117 -19.04 -8.33 6.50
C ILE A 117 -19.05 -9.85 6.61
N GLY A 118 -18.12 -10.54 5.92
CA GLY A 118 -18.01 -12.00 5.93
C GLY A 118 -17.78 -12.55 7.34
N ILE A 119 -16.88 -11.97 8.11
CA ILE A 119 -16.62 -12.36 9.50
C ILE A 119 -17.86 -12.10 10.38
N SER A 120 -18.50 -10.94 10.23
CA SER A 120 -19.68 -10.57 11.02
C SER A 120 -20.83 -11.55 10.79
N VAL A 121 -21.10 -11.87 9.52
CA VAL A 121 -22.18 -12.82 9.17
C VAL A 121 -21.82 -14.27 9.55
N GLY A 122 -20.56 -14.64 9.43
CA GLY A 122 -20.11 -16.01 9.77
C GLY A 122 -20.00 -16.29 11.27
N THR A 123 -20.05 -15.25 12.12
CA THR A 123 -19.95 -15.38 13.58
C THR A 123 -21.34 -15.40 14.26
N ILE A 124 -22.41 -15.04 13.57
CA ILE A 124 -23.81 -15.10 14.01
C ILE A 124 -24.38 -16.47 13.69
#